data_0451f862717bf2369015ba7130283147
#
_entry.id   0451f862717bf2369015ba7130283147
#
_cell.length_a   1.000
_cell.length_b   1.000
_cell.length_c   1.000
_cell.angle_alpha   90.00
_cell.angle_beta   90.00
_cell.angle_gamma   90.00
#
_symmetry.space_group_name_H-M   'P 1'
#
loop_
_entity.id
_entity.type
_entity.pdbx_description
1 polymer ?
#
loop_
_entity_poly.entity_id
_entity_poly.type
_entity_poly.pdbx_seq_one_letter_code
_entity_poly.pdbx_strand_id
1 'polypeptide(L)' 'MKLNRNEYAIEAATGGGFYAYIVNNTLCSAYGETPDEAFENLEQTVEDFVSDMYMVEEFV' A
#
# COMPACT_ATOMS: atom_id res chain seq x y z
N MET A 1 4.72 -8.81 -4.56
CA MET A 1 5.70 -8.05 -3.80
C MET A 1 5.42 -8.15 -2.32
N LYS A 2 6.45 -8.29 -1.52
CA LYS A 2 6.28 -8.46 -0.09
C LYS A 2 6.86 -7.26 0.65
N LEU A 3 6.08 -6.71 1.57
CA LEU A 3 6.53 -5.56 2.37
C LEU A 3 7.10 -6.05 3.69
N ASN A 4 8.21 -5.45 4.09
CA ASN A 4 8.80 -5.71 5.39
C ASN A 4 8.10 -4.86 6.44
N ARG A 5 8.10 -5.36 7.68
CA ARG A 5 7.45 -4.65 8.77
C ARG A 5 7.97 -3.23 8.95
N ASN A 6 9.22 -3.00 8.58
CA ASN A 6 9.83 -1.68 8.74
C ASN A 6 9.41 -0.70 7.67
N GLU A 7 8.76 -1.17 6.62
CA GLU A 7 8.46 -0.34 5.46
C GLU A 7 7.05 0.20 5.47
N TYR A 8 6.17 -0.34 6.30
CA TYR A 8 4.78 0.08 6.33
C TYR A 8 4.29 0.21 7.75
N ALA A 9 3.19 0.93 7.93
CA ALA A 9 2.52 1.06 9.21
C ALA A 9 1.02 0.95 8.99
N ILE A 10 0.32 0.46 10.01
CA ILE A 10 -1.13 0.32 9.97
C ILE A 10 -1.70 1.06 11.16
N GLU A 11 -2.68 1.94 10.93
CA GLU A 11 -3.28 2.75 11.96
C GLU A 11 -4.79 2.69 11.88
N ALA A 12 -5.43 2.81 13.03
CA ALA A 12 -6.89 2.86 13.08
C ALA A 12 -7.36 4.20 12.53
N ALA A 13 -8.36 4.15 11.66
CA ALA A 13 -8.95 5.37 11.11
C ALA A 13 -9.97 5.93 12.10
N THR A 14 -10.14 7.24 12.09
CA THR A 14 -10.98 7.93 13.04
C THR A 14 -12.44 7.49 12.95
N GLY A 15 -12.93 7.29 11.75
CA GLY A 15 -14.32 6.94 11.54
C GLY A 15 -14.60 5.44 11.53
N GLY A 16 -13.60 4.62 11.85
CA GLY A 16 -13.72 3.17 11.79
C GLY A 16 -12.83 2.61 10.70
N GLY A 17 -12.48 1.33 10.84
CA GLY A 17 -11.59 0.70 9.90
C GLY A 17 -10.14 1.04 10.17
N PHE A 18 -9.28 0.69 9.22
CA PHE A 18 -7.83 0.87 9.34
C PHE A 18 -7.27 1.34 8.02
N TYR A 19 -6.11 1.99 8.07
CA TYR A 19 -5.39 2.27 6.84
C TYR A 19 -3.91 1.93 7.04
N ALA A 20 -3.29 1.52 5.93
CA ALA A 20 -1.90 1.14 5.90
C ALA A 20 -1.18 2.08 4.94
N TYR A 21 0.07 2.39 5.23
CA TYR A 21 0.83 3.29 4.38
C TYR A 21 2.31 2.93 4.43
N ILE A 22 3.02 3.35 3.41
CA ILE A 22 4.48 3.16 3.34
C ILE A 22 5.12 4.28 4.14
N VAL A 23 5.96 3.90 5.10
CA VAL A 23 6.57 4.86 6.02
C VAL A 23 7.39 5.91 5.27
N ASN A 24 8.15 5.48 4.28
CA ASN A 24 9.01 6.39 3.53
C ASN A 24 8.29 7.12 2.40
N ASN A 25 7.08 6.71 2.08
CA ASN A 25 6.33 7.33 0.99
C ASN A 25 4.85 7.27 1.33
N THR A 26 4.38 8.25 2.07
CA THR A 26 3.00 8.27 2.56
C THR A 26 1.98 8.47 1.45
N LEU A 27 2.41 8.73 0.23
CA LEU A 27 1.50 8.76 -0.91
C LEU A 27 0.97 7.37 -1.24
N CYS A 28 1.71 6.33 -0.86
CA CYS A 28 1.25 4.96 -1.03
C CYS A 28 0.51 4.54 0.22
N SER A 29 -0.82 4.56 0.16
CA SER A 29 -1.64 4.18 1.29
C SER A 29 -2.90 3.49 0.81
N ALA A 30 -3.53 2.73 1.70
CA ALA A 30 -4.73 2.00 1.39
C ALA A 30 -5.58 1.86 2.65
N TYR A 31 -6.86 1.65 2.46
CA TYR A 31 -7.82 1.55 3.54
C TYR A 31 -8.43 0.15 3.54
N GLY A 32 -8.79 -0.35 4.72
CA GLY A 32 -9.50 -1.60 4.87
C GLY A 32 -10.28 -1.60 6.15
N GLU A 33 -11.24 -2.49 6.26
CA GLU A 33 -12.06 -2.57 7.47
C GLU A 33 -11.35 -3.31 8.59
N THR A 34 -10.34 -4.10 8.26
CA THR A 34 -9.50 -4.79 9.23
C THR A 34 -8.05 -4.49 8.91
N PRO A 35 -7.14 -4.71 9.86
CA PRO A 35 -5.72 -4.52 9.57
C PRO A 35 -5.23 -5.39 8.42
N ASP A 36 -5.70 -6.63 8.35
CA ASP A 36 -5.30 -7.53 7.28
C ASP A 36 -5.77 -7.02 5.93
N GLU A 37 -7.00 -6.53 5.87
CA GLU A 37 -7.54 -6.00 4.63
C GLU A 37 -6.79 -4.75 4.19
N ALA A 38 -6.50 -3.87 5.14
CA ALA A 38 -5.74 -2.66 4.81
C ALA A 38 -4.36 -3.03 4.26
N PHE A 39 -3.72 -4.03 4.86
CA PHE A 39 -2.42 -4.47 4.39
C PHE A 39 -2.49 -5.06 2.98
N GLU A 40 -3.48 -5.90 2.73
CA GLU A 40 -3.64 -6.50 1.40
C GLU A 40 -3.90 -5.43 0.36
N ASN A 41 -4.72 -4.46 0.70
CA ASN A 41 -5.00 -3.36 -0.22
C ASN A 41 -3.75 -2.51 -0.48
N LEU A 42 -2.93 -2.33 0.55
CA LEU A 42 -1.68 -1.61 0.38
C LEU A 42 -0.73 -2.36 -0.56
N GLU A 43 -0.62 -3.67 -0.39
CA GLU A 43 0.21 -4.46 -1.28
C GLU A 43 -0.26 -4.34 -2.72
N GLN A 44 -1.57 -4.36 -2.93
CA GLN A 44 -2.14 -4.21 -4.27
C GLN A 44 -1.79 -2.84 -4.85
N THR A 45 -1.89 -1.81 -4.03
CA THR A 45 -1.56 -0.46 -4.48
C THR A 45 -0.11 -0.35 -4.90
N VAL A 46 0.79 -0.95 -4.12
CA VAL A 46 2.21 -0.91 -4.44
C VAL A 46 2.49 -1.68 -5.73
N GLU A 47 1.84 -2.82 -5.90
CA GLU A 47 2.03 -3.62 -7.11
C GLU A 47 1.54 -2.88 -8.34
N ASP A 48 0.40 -2.20 -8.24
CA ASP A 48 -0.11 -1.42 -9.35
C ASP A 48 0.85 -0.31 -9.72
N PHE A 49 1.42 0.34 -8.73
CA PHE A 49 2.38 1.41 -8.96
C PHE A 49 3.60 0.90 -9.72
N VAL A 50 4.13 -0.24 -9.27
CA VAL A 50 5.31 -0.83 -9.90
C VAL A 50 4.98 -1.30 -11.32
N SER A 51 3.80 -1.88 -11.51
CA SER A 51 3.37 -2.33 -12.83
C SER A 51 3.31 -1.18 -13.83
N ASP A 52 2.81 -0.05 -13.38
CA ASP A 52 2.75 1.12 -14.25
C ASP A 52 4.14 1.56 -14.68
N MET A 53 5.09 1.52 -13.77
CA MET A 53 6.46 1.87 -14.09
C MET A 53 7.05 0.91 -15.12
N TYR A 54 6.80 -0.37 -14.96
CA TYR A 54 7.30 -1.36 -15.89
C TYR A 54 6.68 -1.19 -17.28
N MET A 55 5.40 -0.87 -17.30
CA MET A 55 4.73 -0.67 -18.58
C MET A 55 5.34 0.50 -19.35
N VAL A 56 5.67 1.56 -18.64
CA VAL A 56 6.29 2.69 -19.30
C VAL A 56 7.63 2.31 -19.89
N GLU A 57 8.40 1.50 -19.19
CA GLU A 57 9.68 1.06 -19.68
C GLU A 57 9.56 0.18 -20.90
N GLU A 58 8.55 -0.65 -20.96
CA GLU A 58 8.37 -1.56 -22.08
C GLU A 58 8.04 -0.83 -23.36
N PHE A 59 7.45 0.31 -23.24
CA PHE A 59 7.11 1.09 -24.42
C PHE A 59 8.31 1.77 -25.05
N VAL A 60 9.35 1.88 -24.31
CA VAL A 60 10.57 2.45 -24.83
C VAL A 60 11.42 1.40 -25.51
#